data_f2181e1d1263a0aa6e89490faeaeec98
#
_entry.id   f2181e1d1263a0aa6e89490faeaeec98
#
_cell.length_a   1.000
_cell.length_b   1.000
_cell.length_c   1.000
_cell.angle_alpha   90.00
_cell.angle_beta   90.00
_cell.angle_gamma   90.00
#
_symmetry.space_group_name_H-M   'P 1'
#
loop_
_entity.id
_entity.type
_entity.pdbx_description
1 polymer ?
#
loop_
_entity_poly.entity_id
_entity_poly.type
_entity_poly.pdbx_seq_one_letter_code
_entity_poly.pdbx_strand_id
1 'polypeptide(L)'
;DPGSPVLPPATDSAYESTRCMNPYVVRVGNEYQLYYSGGDAEGNQRICMAIAPVEGPHHFTRHGVILGVGEAGCFDARWCVLPCVHRFGTKWHLYYSGHEGTDLGLQSFPGIGLAVSDDGIHFQRYSSDPVISGDQTAEFPDNRGIAGGGTILEKALPNGTVCYRMYYTLVVGKKNADVRIDQEKHCAVCHSTDGVHWTDHRLIMSPRRDVSSEDIAVAAPFVWQDGGRYRMLYC
;
A
#
# COMPACT_ATOMS: atom_id res chain seq x y z
N ASP A 1 -2.22 -26.36 -8.58
CA ASP A 1 -2.95 -25.14 -8.33
C ASP A 1 -4.19 -25.11 -9.23
N PRO A 2 -5.39 -24.90 -8.74
CA PRO A 2 -6.63 -25.03 -9.52
C PRO A 2 -6.80 -24.01 -10.65
N GLY A 3 -5.82 -23.19 -10.95
CA GLY A 3 -5.82 -22.30 -12.12
C GLY A 3 -6.84 -21.16 -12.09
N SER A 4 -7.53 -20.96 -11.01
CA SER A 4 -8.52 -19.90 -10.81
C SER A 4 -7.97 -18.87 -9.81
N PRO A 5 -8.24 -17.56 -9.97
CA PRO A 5 -7.86 -16.59 -8.96
C PRO A 5 -8.54 -16.93 -7.62
N VAL A 6 -7.81 -16.74 -6.51
CA VAL A 6 -8.30 -17.01 -5.16
C VAL A 6 -9.53 -16.16 -4.82
N LEU A 7 -9.59 -14.93 -5.37
CA LEU A 7 -10.72 -14.01 -5.22
C LEU A 7 -10.93 -13.25 -6.54
N PRO A 8 -11.77 -13.76 -7.48
CA PRO A 8 -12.09 -13.04 -8.72
C PRO A 8 -12.99 -11.83 -8.43
N PRO A 9 -13.11 -10.85 -9.33
CA PRO A 9 -14.12 -9.81 -9.24
C PRO A 9 -15.54 -10.40 -9.09
N ALA A 10 -16.39 -9.75 -8.33
CA ALA A 10 -17.79 -10.10 -8.16
C ALA A 10 -18.64 -9.15 -9.03
N THR A 11 -19.08 -9.63 -10.18
CA THR A 11 -19.74 -8.79 -11.20
C THR A 11 -21.04 -8.15 -10.75
N ASP A 12 -21.67 -8.66 -9.72
CA ASP A 12 -22.87 -8.13 -9.05
C ASP A 12 -22.56 -7.19 -7.87
N SER A 13 -21.30 -7.00 -7.54
CA SER A 13 -20.88 -6.14 -6.44
C SER A 13 -20.85 -4.67 -6.84
N ALA A 14 -21.36 -3.81 -5.98
CA ALA A 14 -21.32 -2.36 -6.15
C ALA A 14 -19.90 -1.74 -5.95
N TYR A 15 -18.89 -2.52 -5.53
CA TYR A 15 -17.58 -1.98 -5.14
C TYR A 15 -16.37 -2.79 -5.63
N GLU A 16 -16.57 -3.98 -6.19
CA GLU A 16 -15.48 -4.83 -6.70
C GLU A 16 -15.89 -5.59 -8.00
N SER A 17 -16.77 -5.00 -8.79
CA SER A 17 -17.31 -5.64 -9.99
C SER A 17 -16.30 -5.74 -11.13
N THR A 18 -15.29 -4.88 -11.18
CA THR A 18 -14.35 -4.83 -12.31
C THR A 18 -12.98 -5.39 -11.98
N ARG A 19 -12.54 -5.29 -10.69
CA ARG A 19 -11.19 -5.75 -10.29
C ARG A 19 -11.06 -6.02 -8.81
N CYS A 20 -10.22 -7.01 -8.50
CA CYS A 20 -9.66 -7.29 -7.17
C CYS A 20 -8.14 -7.35 -7.34
N MET A 21 -7.39 -6.47 -6.66
CA MET A 21 -5.94 -6.34 -6.84
C MET A 21 -5.23 -5.91 -5.54
N ASN A 22 -3.91 -5.88 -5.58
CA ASN A 22 -3.05 -5.43 -4.49
C ASN A 22 -3.33 -6.16 -3.16
N PRO A 23 -3.21 -7.48 -3.12
CA PRO A 23 -3.50 -8.25 -1.90
C PRO A 23 -2.47 -7.99 -0.81
N TYR A 24 -2.93 -7.88 0.42
CA TYR A 24 -2.12 -7.87 1.64
C TYR A 24 -2.75 -8.81 2.66
N VAL A 25 -2.01 -9.84 3.08
CA VAL A 25 -2.54 -10.89 3.95
C VAL A 25 -1.91 -10.80 5.33
N VAL A 26 -2.75 -10.84 6.36
CA VAL A 26 -2.34 -10.88 7.77
C VAL A 26 -2.97 -12.12 8.43
N ARG A 27 -2.18 -12.83 9.22
CA ARG A 27 -2.71 -13.90 10.06
C ARG A 27 -3.16 -13.34 11.41
N VAL A 28 -4.42 -13.56 11.76
CA VAL A 28 -5.02 -13.15 13.03
C VAL A 28 -5.64 -14.38 13.70
N GLY A 29 -4.99 -14.89 14.73
CA GLY A 29 -5.43 -16.11 15.39
C GLY A 29 -5.48 -17.30 14.42
N ASN A 30 -6.66 -17.88 14.21
CA ASN A 30 -6.89 -19.02 13.32
C ASN A 30 -7.45 -18.62 11.93
N GLU A 31 -7.28 -17.36 11.54
CA GLU A 31 -7.78 -16.82 10.27
C GLU A 31 -6.69 -16.08 9.51
N TYR A 32 -6.82 -16.05 8.18
CA TYR A 32 -6.15 -15.10 7.29
C TYR A 32 -7.13 -13.99 6.94
N GLN A 33 -6.73 -12.75 7.17
CA GLN A 33 -7.41 -11.56 6.71
C GLN A 33 -6.70 -11.05 5.47
N LEU A 34 -7.40 -11.06 4.33
CA LEU A 34 -6.94 -10.55 3.04
C LEU A 34 -7.51 -9.15 2.85
N TYR A 35 -6.66 -8.16 2.89
CA TYR A 35 -6.96 -6.78 2.52
C TYR A 35 -6.61 -6.59 1.05
N TYR A 36 -7.48 -5.96 0.27
CA TYR A 36 -7.26 -5.81 -1.17
C TYR A 36 -7.96 -4.56 -1.72
N SER A 37 -7.58 -4.15 -2.93
CA SER A 37 -8.24 -3.05 -3.64
C SER A 37 -9.36 -3.63 -4.50
N GLY A 38 -10.62 -3.22 -4.24
CA GLY A 38 -11.79 -3.54 -5.05
C GLY A 38 -12.15 -2.35 -5.95
N GLY A 39 -12.43 -2.58 -7.23
CA GLY A 39 -12.83 -1.56 -8.20
C GLY A 39 -14.24 -1.72 -8.72
N ASP A 40 -15.03 -0.64 -8.76
CA ASP A 40 -16.37 -0.60 -9.30
C ASP A 40 -16.42 -0.23 -10.80
N ALA A 41 -17.63 -0.20 -11.35
CA ALA A 41 -17.87 0.15 -12.77
C ALA A 41 -17.65 1.64 -13.06
N GLU A 42 -17.78 2.50 -12.06
CA GLU A 42 -17.55 3.94 -12.14
C GLU A 42 -16.06 4.31 -12.04
N GLY A 43 -15.19 3.32 -11.80
CA GLY A 43 -13.75 3.46 -11.71
C GLY A 43 -13.25 3.91 -10.34
N ASN A 44 -14.09 3.89 -9.29
CA ASN A 44 -13.62 4.09 -7.92
C ASN A 44 -12.94 2.82 -7.40
N GLN A 45 -11.99 2.99 -6.50
CA GLN A 45 -11.32 1.87 -5.85
C GLN A 45 -11.30 2.06 -4.33
N ARG A 46 -11.57 0.97 -3.62
CA ARG A 46 -11.71 0.96 -2.15
C ARG A 46 -10.89 -0.16 -1.56
N ILE A 47 -10.59 -0.06 -0.28
CA ILE A 47 -10.03 -1.20 0.44
C ILE A 47 -11.16 -2.10 0.91
N CYS A 48 -11.11 -3.33 0.45
CA CYS A 48 -12.01 -4.41 0.82
C CYS A 48 -11.28 -5.44 1.67
N MET A 49 -12.04 -6.29 2.34
CA MET A 49 -11.50 -7.40 3.12
C MET A 49 -12.23 -8.71 2.79
N ALA A 50 -11.49 -9.81 2.86
CA ALA A 50 -12.01 -11.17 2.85
C ALA A 50 -11.27 -12.00 3.90
N ILE A 51 -11.91 -13.06 4.41
CA ILE A 51 -11.40 -13.89 5.51
C ILE A 51 -11.40 -15.35 5.07
N ALA A 52 -10.33 -16.07 5.41
CA ALA A 52 -10.26 -17.52 5.25
C ALA A 52 -9.70 -18.19 6.51
N PRO A 53 -10.14 -19.40 6.86
CA PRO A 53 -9.51 -20.17 7.93
C PRO A 53 -8.09 -20.59 7.54
N VAL A 54 -7.19 -20.69 8.51
CA VAL A 54 -5.79 -21.12 8.27
C VAL A 54 -5.72 -22.52 7.66
N GLU A 55 -6.64 -23.41 8.02
CA GLU A 55 -6.72 -24.78 7.49
C GLU A 55 -7.25 -24.86 6.05
N GLY A 56 -7.90 -23.77 5.53
CA GLY A 56 -8.46 -23.70 4.18
C GLY A 56 -8.15 -22.37 3.50
N PRO A 57 -6.86 -21.99 3.31
CA PRO A 57 -6.48 -20.63 2.90
C PRO A 57 -6.83 -20.30 1.45
N HIS A 58 -7.47 -21.21 0.71
CA HIS A 58 -7.90 -21.00 -0.68
C HIS A 58 -9.37 -20.52 -0.80
N HIS A 59 -10.11 -20.51 0.31
CA HIS A 59 -11.54 -20.18 0.33
C HIS A 59 -11.79 -18.92 1.14
N PHE A 60 -11.56 -17.77 0.52
CA PHE A 60 -11.84 -16.49 1.13
C PHE A 60 -13.32 -16.12 1.02
N THR A 61 -13.94 -15.83 2.16
CA THR A 61 -15.28 -15.24 2.24
C THR A 61 -15.15 -13.72 2.29
N ARG A 62 -15.85 -13.02 1.39
CA ARG A 62 -15.85 -11.56 1.34
C ARG A 62 -16.51 -10.98 2.60
N HIS A 63 -15.83 -10.04 3.21
CA HIS A 63 -16.39 -9.22 4.30
C HIS A 63 -17.01 -7.93 3.75
N GLY A 64 -16.44 -7.37 2.69
CA GLY A 64 -16.88 -6.14 2.06
C GLY A 64 -15.89 -4.99 2.20
N VAL A 65 -16.37 -3.76 2.01
CA VAL A 65 -15.58 -2.53 2.10
C VAL A 65 -15.25 -2.22 3.55
N ILE A 66 -13.97 -1.99 3.85
CA ILE A 66 -13.49 -1.58 5.18
C ILE A 66 -12.96 -0.14 5.18
N LEU A 67 -12.59 0.39 4.00
CA LEU A 67 -12.27 1.80 3.82
C LEU A 67 -12.77 2.25 2.44
N GLY A 68 -13.80 3.11 2.42
CA GLY A 68 -14.32 3.74 1.21
C GLY A 68 -13.42 4.85 0.69
N VAL A 69 -13.78 5.46 -0.45
CA VAL A 69 -13.12 6.67 -0.95
C VAL A 69 -13.36 7.86 -0.02
N GLY A 70 -12.47 8.85 -0.07
CA GLY A 70 -12.60 10.10 0.68
C GLY A 70 -13.68 11.02 0.11
N GLU A 71 -13.92 12.13 0.80
CA GLU A 71 -14.79 13.19 0.31
C GLU A 71 -14.19 13.90 -0.90
N ALA A 72 -15.03 14.55 -1.69
CA ALA A 72 -14.60 15.31 -2.86
C ALA A 72 -13.58 16.39 -2.46
N GLY A 73 -12.46 16.42 -3.15
CA GLY A 73 -11.33 17.31 -2.86
C GLY A 73 -10.29 16.73 -1.91
N CYS A 74 -10.52 15.58 -1.30
CA CYS A 74 -9.49 14.86 -0.55
C CYS A 74 -8.53 14.10 -1.49
N PHE A 75 -7.31 13.86 -1.03
CA PHE A 75 -6.27 13.17 -1.79
C PHE A 75 -6.65 11.73 -2.20
N ASP A 76 -7.67 11.15 -1.57
CA ASP A 76 -8.16 9.80 -1.78
C ASP A 76 -9.64 9.75 -2.22
N ALA A 77 -10.13 10.85 -2.82
CA ALA A 77 -11.53 10.99 -3.22
C ALA A 77 -11.98 9.99 -4.30
N ARG A 78 -11.05 9.37 -5.02
CA ARG A 78 -11.35 8.42 -6.08
C ARG A 78 -10.82 7.01 -5.79
N TRP A 79 -9.58 6.89 -5.30
CA TRP A 79 -8.97 5.61 -5.00
C TRP A 79 -8.37 5.57 -3.61
N CYS A 80 -8.67 4.49 -2.90
CA CYS A 80 -7.93 3.97 -1.77
C CYS A 80 -7.38 2.61 -2.20
N VAL A 81 -6.08 2.49 -2.42
CA VAL A 81 -5.47 1.29 -2.99
C VAL A 81 -4.16 0.91 -2.28
N LEU A 82 -3.62 -0.26 -2.59
CA LEU A 82 -2.33 -0.73 -2.10
C LEU A 82 -2.30 -0.79 -0.55
N PRO A 83 -3.20 -1.57 0.07
CA PRO A 83 -3.24 -1.68 1.53
C PRO A 83 -1.94 -2.27 2.09
N CYS A 84 -1.50 -1.73 3.22
CA CYS A 84 -0.47 -2.31 4.08
C CYS A 84 -0.96 -2.21 5.52
N VAL A 85 -1.17 -3.33 6.18
CA VAL A 85 -1.78 -3.38 7.51
C VAL A 85 -0.76 -3.85 8.53
N HIS A 86 -0.64 -3.10 9.62
CA HIS A 86 0.27 -3.44 10.72
C HIS A 86 -0.36 -3.10 12.08
N ARG A 87 0.02 -3.84 13.11
CA ARG A 87 -0.49 -3.62 14.46
C ARG A 87 0.54 -2.85 15.30
N PHE A 88 0.15 -1.65 15.76
CA PHE A 88 0.94 -0.82 16.66
C PHE A 88 0.33 -0.89 18.07
N GLY A 89 0.96 -1.66 18.94
CA GLY A 89 0.40 -1.93 20.28
C GLY A 89 -0.96 -2.62 20.19
N THR A 90 -2.01 -1.92 20.62
CA THR A 90 -3.39 -2.42 20.57
C THR A 90 -4.16 -1.98 19.33
N LYS A 91 -3.65 -1.01 18.55
CA LYS A 91 -4.33 -0.45 17.38
C LYS A 91 -3.85 -1.08 16.09
N TRP A 92 -4.76 -1.22 15.13
CA TRP A 92 -4.47 -1.57 13.75
C TRP A 92 -4.30 -0.30 12.92
N HIS A 93 -3.23 -0.25 12.15
CA HIS A 93 -2.94 0.81 11.20
C HIS A 93 -3.04 0.23 9.79
N LEU A 94 -3.87 0.84 8.97
CA LEU A 94 -4.00 0.57 7.54
C LEU A 94 -3.43 1.75 6.77
N TYR A 95 -2.30 1.54 6.13
CA TYR A 95 -1.72 2.50 5.19
C TYR A 95 -2.22 2.19 3.79
N TYR A 96 -2.49 3.22 3.01
CA TYR A 96 -3.02 3.08 1.67
C TYR A 96 -2.56 4.24 0.78
N SER A 97 -2.49 4.01 -0.54
CA SER A 97 -2.29 5.10 -1.50
C SER A 97 -3.62 5.74 -1.84
N GLY A 98 -3.68 7.06 -1.80
CA GLY A 98 -4.82 7.83 -2.25
C GLY A 98 -4.65 8.31 -3.69
N HIS A 99 -5.79 8.58 -4.37
CA HIS A 99 -5.86 9.18 -5.70
C HIS A 99 -7.11 10.04 -5.82
N GLU A 100 -6.96 11.27 -6.26
CA GLU A 100 -8.07 12.22 -6.39
C GLU A 100 -8.89 12.09 -7.67
N GLY A 101 -8.40 11.37 -8.66
CA GLY A 101 -9.24 10.85 -9.75
C GLY A 101 -9.18 11.53 -11.10
N THR A 102 -8.46 12.60 -11.28
CA THR A 102 -8.52 13.40 -12.52
C THR A 102 -7.35 13.18 -13.48
N ASP A 103 -6.24 12.63 -13.02
CA ASP A 103 -5.03 12.44 -13.80
C ASP A 103 -4.35 11.13 -13.41
N LEU A 104 -3.85 10.38 -14.38
CA LEU A 104 -3.05 9.18 -14.16
C LEU A 104 -1.55 9.49 -13.99
N GLY A 105 -1.19 10.76 -13.92
CA GLY A 105 0.18 11.22 -13.74
C GLY A 105 0.69 11.13 -12.29
N LEU A 106 1.86 11.67 -12.08
CA LEU A 106 2.57 11.70 -10.81
C LEU A 106 1.75 12.29 -9.65
N GLN A 107 0.89 13.25 -9.98
CA GLN A 107 0.01 13.93 -9.03
C GLN A 107 -1.16 13.07 -8.57
N SER A 108 -1.38 11.92 -9.24
CA SER A 108 -2.46 10.99 -8.91
C SER A 108 -2.24 10.25 -7.60
N PHE A 109 -1.00 10.15 -7.14
CA PHE A 109 -0.63 9.50 -5.87
C PHE A 109 0.11 10.49 -4.95
N PRO A 110 -0.58 11.47 -4.40
CA PRO A 110 0.04 12.53 -3.60
C PRO A 110 0.69 12.02 -2.31
N GLY A 111 0.30 10.84 -1.84
CA GLY A 111 0.90 10.27 -0.65
C GLY A 111 0.26 8.98 -0.15
N ILE A 112 0.74 8.54 1.01
CA ILE A 112 0.23 7.41 1.76
C ILE A 112 -0.63 7.93 2.90
N GLY A 113 -1.91 7.55 2.90
CA GLY A 113 -2.85 7.81 3.98
C GLY A 113 -2.76 6.79 5.10
N LEU A 114 -3.33 7.12 6.24
CA LEU A 114 -3.47 6.25 7.39
C LEU A 114 -4.94 6.17 7.82
N ALA A 115 -5.43 4.97 8.03
CA ALA A 115 -6.65 4.70 8.77
C ALA A 115 -6.34 3.80 9.97
N VAL A 116 -7.07 3.98 11.06
CA VAL A 116 -6.84 3.26 12.32
C VAL A 116 -8.08 2.48 12.74
N SER A 117 -7.87 1.36 13.44
CA SER A 117 -8.94 0.50 13.93
C SER A 117 -8.56 -0.16 15.26
N ASP A 118 -9.56 -0.52 16.04
CA ASP A 118 -9.38 -1.32 17.25
C ASP A 118 -9.40 -2.83 16.96
N ASP A 119 -10.11 -3.24 15.91
CA ASP A 119 -10.38 -4.65 15.62
C ASP A 119 -9.79 -5.16 14.28
N GLY A 120 -9.21 -4.27 13.46
CA GLY A 120 -8.67 -4.60 12.14
C GLY A 120 -9.74 -4.69 11.05
N ILE A 121 -10.98 -4.31 11.35
CA ILE A 121 -12.13 -4.37 10.44
C ILE A 121 -12.75 -2.98 10.25
N HIS A 122 -13.07 -2.30 11.34
CA HIS A 122 -13.73 -0.99 11.32
C HIS A 122 -12.67 0.12 11.35
N PHE A 123 -12.21 0.51 10.17
CA PHE A 123 -11.18 1.54 10.01
C PHE A 123 -11.78 2.94 9.89
N GLN A 124 -11.15 3.90 10.56
CA GLN A 124 -11.44 5.32 10.44
C GLN A 124 -10.19 6.07 9.96
N ARG A 125 -10.34 7.00 9.02
CA ARG A 125 -9.23 7.86 8.58
C ARG A 125 -8.63 8.60 9.76
N TYR A 126 -7.32 8.56 9.86
CA TYR A 126 -6.57 9.31 10.86
C TYR A 126 -6.56 10.81 10.55
N SER A 127 -6.44 11.16 9.27
CA SER A 127 -6.40 12.52 8.75
C SER A 127 -7.02 12.60 7.36
N SER A 128 -7.41 13.80 6.94
CA SER A 128 -7.74 14.13 5.54
C SER A 128 -6.51 14.23 4.65
N ASP A 129 -5.32 14.38 5.25
CA ASP A 129 -4.04 14.51 4.56
C ASP A 129 -3.23 13.21 4.67
N PRO A 130 -2.34 12.92 3.71
CA PRO A 130 -1.46 11.77 3.80
C PRO A 130 -0.46 11.92 4.95
N VAL A 131 -0.10 10.81 5.60
CA VAL A 131 0.94 10.77 6.64
C VAL A 131 2.35 10.68 6.05
N ILE A 132 2.46 10.28 4.78
CA ILE A 132 3.69 10.34 3.99
C ILE A 132 3.34 11.03 2.67
N SER A 133 3.94 12.19 2.41
CA SER A 133 3.76 12.95 1.17
C SER A 133 5.01 12.90 0.28
N GLY A 134 4.83 13.25 -1.01
CA GLY A 134 5.91 13.15 -2.00
C GLY A 134 7.10 14.09 -1.76
N ASP A 135 6.94 15.13 -0.98
CA ASP A 135 7.96 16.14 -0.69
C ASP A 135 8.92 15.77 0.46
N GLN A 136 8.70 14.64 1.14
CA GLN A 136 9.50 14.22 2.29
C GLN A 136 10.81 13.52 1.93
N THR A 137 11.10 13.26 0.66
CA THR A 137 12.34 12.59 0.22
C THR A 137 13.33 13.60 -0.34
N ALA A 138 14.41 13.90 0.40
CA ALA A 138 15.36 14.96 0.07
C ALA A 138 16.14 14.73 -1.25
N GLU A 139 16.30 13.47 -1.68
CA GLU A 139 17.04 13.11 -2.90
C GLU A 139 16.32 13.49 -4.19
N PHE A 140 15.01 13.74 -4.12
CA PHE A 140 14.17 14.10 -5.28
C PHE A 140 13.25 15.28 -4.91
N PRO A 141 13.76 16.49 -4.80
CA PRO A 141 13.03 17.66 -4.26
C PRO A 141 11.84 18.09 -5.12
N ASP A 142 11.84 17.79 -6.41
CA ASP A 142 10.80 18.21 -7.35
C ASP A 142 10.20 17.00 -8.09
N ASN A 143 8.90 16.98 -8.35
CA ASN A 143 8.20 16.00 -9.20
C ASN A 143 8.07 14.59 -8.62
N ARG A 144 7.55 14.45 -7.41
CA ARG A 144 7.33 13.17 -6.77
C ARG A 144 5.87 12.82 -6.60
N GLY A 145 5.57 11.55 -6.81
CA GLY A 145 4.38 10.91 -6.30
C GLY A 145 4.76 9.73 -5.43
N ILE A 146 3.97 9.40 -4.44
CA ILE A 146 4.16 8.21 -3.63
C ILE A 146 3.04 7.23 -3.95
N ALA A 147 3.42 6.08 -4.47
CA ALA A 147 2.53 4.94 -4.53
C ALA A 147 2.84 4.05 -3.33
N GLY A 148 1.95 3.95 -2.38
CA GLY A 148 2.09 3.07 -1.22
C GLY A 148 2.35 1.62 -1.62
N GLY A 149 1.84 0.70 -0.86
CA GLY A 149 2.11 -0.73 -1.02
C GLY A 149 3.50 -1.08 -0.52
N GLY A 150 3.60 -2.06 0.29
CA GLY A 150 4.86 -2.48 0.85
C GLY A 150 4.69 -3.24 2.14
N THR A 151 5.69 -3.16 2.97
CA THR A 151 5.73 -3.93 4.21
C THR A 151 6.24 -3.07 5.34
N ILE A 152 5.72 -3.32 6.54
CA ILE A 152 6.27 -2.75 7.77
C ILE A 152 6.98 -3.86 8.55
N LEU A 153 8.21 -3.58 8.95
CA LEU A 153 8.99 -4.44 9.84
C LEU A 153 9.30 -3.72 11.15
N GLU A 154 9.19 -4.46 12.23
CA GLU A 154 9.58 -4.02 13.56
C GLU A 154 11.03 -4.35 13.85
N LYS A 155 11.72 -3.47 14.55
CA LYS A 155 13.05 -3.69 15.10
C LYS A 155 13.12 -3.16 16.52
N ALA A 156 13.33 -4.04 17.49
CA ALA A 156 13.67 -3.62 18.84
C ALA A 156 15.06 -2.96 18.85
N LEU A 157 15.15 -1.79 19.46
CA LEU A 157 16.38 -1.06 19.70
C LEU A 157 16.99 -1.44 21.06
N PRO A 158 18.31 -1.23 21.27
CA PRO A 158 18.97 -1.58 22.54
C PRO A 158 18.38 -0.90 23.79
N ASN A 159 17.74 0.25 23.61
CA ASN A 159 17.05 1.00 24.67
C ASN A 159 15.62 0.52 24.98
N GLY A 160 15.17 -0.58 24.32
CA GLY A 160 13.84 -1.13 24.48
C GLY A 160 12.76 -0.46 23.62
N THR A 161 13.07 0.60 22.88
CA THR A 161 12.14 1.23 21.95
C THR A 161 12.00 0.36 20.69
N VAL A 162 10.79 0.30 20.12
CA VAL A 162 10.56 -0.33 18.82
C VAL A 162 10.67 0.73 17.74
N CYS A 163 11.48 0.46 16.73
CA CYS A 163 11.55 1.23 15.51
C CYS A 163 10.85 0.44 14.39
N TYR A 164 9.94 1.09 13.70
CA TYR A 164 9.23 0.55 12.54
C TYR A 164 9.90 1.02 11.27
N ARG A 165 9.98 0.14 10.27
CA ARG A 165 10.47 0.46 8.94
C ARG A 165 9.37 0.17 7.94
N MET A 166 8.94 1.18 7.21
CA MET A 166 8.04 1.00 6.08
C MET A 166 8.85 0.98 4.79
N TYR A 167 8.69 -0.09 4.03
CA TYR A 167 9.18 -0.19 2.65
C TYR A 167 8.04 0.17 1.72
N TYR A 168 8.29 1.04 0.75
CA TYR A 168 7.23 1.55 -0.12
C TYR A 168 7.76 1.87 -1.53
N THR A 169 6.85 2.09 -2.47
CA THR A 169 7.18 2.55 -3.82
C THR A 169 7.20 4.07 -3.85
N LEU A 170 8.30 4.64 -4.32
CA LEU A 170 8.41 6.05 -4.68
C LEU A 170 8.34 6.19 -6.20
N VAL A 171 7.40 6.99 -6.68
CA VAL A 171 7.28 7.34 -8.10
C VAL A 171 7.98 8.68 -8.34
N VAL A 172 8.90 8.69 -9.29
CA VAL A 172 9.65 9.90 -9.68
C VAL A 172 9.39 10.18 -11.16
N GLY A 173 9.17 11.43 -11.51
CA GLY A 173 8.96 11.84 -12.89
C GLY A 173 8.77 13.35 -13.01
N LYS A 174 8.61 13.84 -14.23
CA LYS A 174 8.36 15.25 -14.50
C LYS A 174 6.89 15.58 -14.30
N LYS A 175 6.60 16.74 -13.77
CA LYS A 175 5.25 17.28 -13.68
C LYS A 175 4.62 17.31 -15.09
N ASN A 176 3.43 16.77 -15.26
CA ASN A 176 2.73 16.60 -16.54
C ASN A 176 3.41 15.63 -17.54
N ALA A 177 4.31 14.77 -17.08
CA ALA A 177 4.91 13.73 -17.90
C ALA A 177 3.90 12.64 -18.24
N ASP A 178 4.03 12.01 -19.41
CA ASP A 178 3.28 10.81 -19.73
C ASP A 178 3.63 9.70 -18.75
N VAL A 179 2.62 9.16 -18.08
CA VAL A 179 2.75 8.14 -17.02
C VAL A 179 3.55 6.92 -17.45
N ARG A 180 3.57 6.62 -18.74
CA ARG A 180 4.18 5.40 -19.27
C ARG A 180 5.65 5.55 -19.64
N ILE A 181 6.10 6.77 -19.91
CA ILE A 181 7.41 7.01 -20.53
C ILE A 181 8.38 7.73 -19.60
N ASP A 182 7.90 8.68 -18.80
CA ASP A 182 8.76 9.59 -18.04
C ASP A 182 8.74 9.39 -16.52
N GLN A 183 8.07 8.35 -16.03
CA GLN A 183 8.04 8.01 -14.61
C GLN A 183 8.92 6.82 -14.29
N GLU A 184 9.78 6.97 -13.32
CA GLU A 184 10.53 5.88 -12.71
C GLU A 184 9.91 5.50 -11.37
N LYS A 185 9.91 4.21 -11.07
CA LYS A 185 9.50 3.71 -9.76
C LYS A 185 10.69 3.13 -9.04
N HIS A 186 10.83 3.49 -7.79
CA HIS A 186 11.92 3.08 -6.92
C HIS A 186 11.39 2.43 -5.66
N CYS A 187 12.11 1.49 -5.08
CA CYS A 187 11.83 1.04 -3.72
C CYS A 187 12.53 1.97 -2.72
N ALA A 188 11.79 2.40 -1.74
CA ALA A 188 12.26 3.29 -0.68
C ALA A 188 11.94 2.71 0.71
N VAL A 189 12.57 3.25 1.74
CA VAL A 189 12.35 2.92 3.14
C VAL A 189 12.27 4.20 3.96
N CYS A 190 11.43 4.21 4.99
CA CYS A 190 11.39 5.22 6.02
C CYS A 190 11.22 4.59 7.41
N HIS A 191 11.37 5.40 8.46
CA HIS A 191 11.37 4.95 9.85
C HIS A 191 10.35 5.71 10.67
N SER A 192 9.78 5.04 11.67
CA SER A 192 8.88 5.63 12.65
C SER A 192 9.02 4.92 14.01
N THR A 193 8.66 5.60 15.10
CA THR A 193 8.50 5.00 16.42
C THR A 193 7.04 4.95 16.89
N ASP A 194 6.14 5.60 16.17
CA ASP A 194 4.71 5.71 16.53
C ASP A 194 3.75 5.26 15.42
N GLY A 195 4.26 5.00 14.20
CA GLY A 195 3.45 4.62 13.05
C GLY A 195 2.65 5.78 12.43
N VAL A 196 2.89 7.02 12.86
CA VAL A 196 2.23 8.22 12.33
C VAL A 196 3.24 9.16 11.69
N HIS A 197 4.32 9.44 12.39
CA HIS A 197 5.39 10.31 11.94
C HIS A 197 6.51 9.46 11.34
N TRP A 198 6.68 9.58 10.02
CA TRP A 198 7.67 8.85 9.24
C TRP A 198 8.80 9.76 8.81
N THR A 199 10.03 9.34 9.04
CA THR A 199 11.25 10.13 8.82
C THR A 199 12.34 9.28 8.15
N ASP A 200 13.47 9.89 7.83
CA ASP A 200 14.66 9.22 7.29
C ASP A 200 14.33 8.41 6.00
N HIS A 201 13.68 9.11 5.06
CA HIS A 201 13.30 8.53 3.77
C HIS A 201 14.53 8.31 2.91
N ARG A 202 14.75 7.08 2.42
CA ARG A 202 15.90 6.69 1.62
C ARG A 202 15.51 5.75 0.49
N LEU A 203 16.14 5.91 -0.66
CA LEU A 203 16.09 4.92 -1.72
C LEU A 203 16.90 3.68 -1.32
N ILE A 204 16.36 2.51 -1.61
CA ILE A 204 17.04 1.22 -1.39
C ILE A 204 17.26 0.45 -2.69
N MET A 205 16.45 0.73 -3.72
CA MET A 205 16.60 0.15 -5.04
C MET A 205 16.05 1.10 -6.09
N SER A 206 16.79 1.26 -7.18
CA SER A 206 16.43 2.06 -8.35
C SER A 206 16.44 1.20 -9.61
N PRO A 207 15.73 1.60 -10.68
CA PRO A 207 15.79 0.93 -11.97
C PRO A 207 17.22 0.73 -12.48
N ARG A 208 17.46 -0.39 -13.14
CA ARG A 208 18.73 -0.73 -13.75
C ARG A 208 18.59 -0.75 -15.27
N ARG A 209 19.17 0.22 -15.94
CA ARG A 209 19.07 0.40 -17.40
C ARG A 209 19.69 -0.74 -18.23
N ASP A 210 20.56 -1.54 -17.61
CA ASP A 210 21.22 -2.72 -18.20
C ASP A 210 20.41 -4.01 -18.06
N VAL A 211 19.27 -3.96 -17.30
CA VAL A 211 18.39 -5.11 -17.07
C VAL A 211 17.01 -4.78 -17.61
N SER A 212 16.62 -5.42 -18.71
CA SER A 212 15.36 -5.11 -19.43
C SER A 212 14.08 -5.26 -18.60
N SER A 213 14.10 -6.11 -17.57
CA SER A 213 12.95 -6.25 -16.64
C SER A 213 12.89 -5.18 -15.54
N GLU A 214 13.92 -4.36 -15.39
CA GLU A 214 14.08 -3.35 -14.35
C GLU A 214 14.48 -1.98 -14.91
N ASP A 215 14.33 -1.75 -16.20
CA ASP A 215 14.87 -0.56 -16.87
C ASP A 215 14.04 0.72 -16.61
N ILE A 216 12.77 0.57 -16.21
CA ILE A 216 11.86 1.68 -15.92
C ILE A 216 11.40 1.68 -14.45
N ALA A 217 11.19 0.51 -13.87
CA ALA A 217 10.54 0.40 -12.57
C ALA A 217 11.09 -0.74 -11.72
N VAL A 218 11.21 -0.47 -10.43
CA VAL A 218 11.27 -1.43 -9.34
C VAL A 218 10.29 -0.98 -8.26
N ALA A 219 9.26 -1.78 -7.99
CA ALA A 219 8.09 -1.32 -7.24
C ALA A 219 7.51 -2.41 -6.32
N ALA A 220 6.56 -2.00 -5.47
CA ALA A 220 5.79 -2.86 -4.58
C ALA A 220 6.67 -3.78 -3.71
N PRO A 221 7.62 -3.23 -2.95
CA PRO A 221 8.54 -4.03 -2.15
C PRO A 221 7.79 -4.76 -1.04
N PHE A 222 7.89 -6.08 -1.03
CA PHE A 222 7.45 -6.93 0.08
C PHE A 222 8.68 -7.51 0.76
N VAL A 223 8.96 -7.07 1.99
CA VAL A 223 10.18 -7.39 2.72
C VAL A 223 9.87 -8.24 3.94
N TRP A 224 10.67 -9.27 4.17
CA TRP A 224 10.58 -10.10 5.38
C TRP A 224 11.96 -10.48 5.88
N GLN A 225 12.03 -10.92 7.12
CA GLN A 225 13.25 -11.42 7.73
C GLN A 225 13.26 -12.96 7.68
N ASP A 226 14.36 -13.52 7.22
CA ASP A 226 14.60 -14.95 7.14
C ASP A 226 16.04 -15.28 7.53
N GLY A 227 16.21 -16.07 8.60
CA GLY A 227 17.52 -16.53 9.07
C GLY A 227 18.54 -15.42 9.34
N GLY A 228 18.12 -14.27 9.87
CA GLY A 228 18.98 -13.12 10.14
C GLY A 228 19.28 -12.25 8.91
N ARG A 229 18.68 -12.55 7.76
CA ARG A 229 18.77 -11.77 6.51
C ARG A 229 17.42 -11.13 6.21
N TYR A 230 17.45 -10.02 5.48
CA TYR A 230 16.27 -9.44 4.85
C TYR A 230 16.14 -9.99 3.43
N ARG A 231 14.95 -10.39 3.06
CA ARG A 231 14.58 -10.77 1.69
C ARG A 231 13.50 -9.84 1.18
N MET A 232 13.50 -9.56 -0.11
CA MET A 232 12.52 -8.69 -0.74
C MET A 232 12.00 -9.31 -2.04
N LEU A 233 10.70 -9.33 -2.20
CA LEU A 233 10.04 -9.47 -3.50
C LEU A 233 9.66 -8.07 -4.00
N TYR A 234 9.76 -7.86 -5.30
CA TYR A 234 9.39 -6.60 -5.97
C TYR A 234 8.96 -6.86 -7.41
N CYS A 235 8.33 -5.90 -8.05
CA CYS A 235 7.91 -5.94 -9.45
C CYS A 235 8.77 -5.01 -10.30
#